data_7b9ec53df431c45630366debdbc38765
#
_entry.id   7b9ec53df431c45630366debdbc38765
#
_cell.length_a   1.000
_cell.length_b   1.000
_cell.length_c   1.000
_cell.angle_alpha   90.00
_cell.angle_beta   90.00
_cell.angle_gamma   90.00
#
_symmetry.space_group_name_H-M   'P 1'
#
loop_
_entity.id
_entity.type
_entity.pdbx_description
1 polymer ?
#
loop_
_entity_poly.entity_id
_entity_poly.type
_entity_poly.pdbx_seq_one_letter_code
_entity_poly.pdbx_strand_id
1 'polypeptide(L)'
;MRAIIFLKQLAATNWTHTEHTGREESDFGFLFIYQERRFKRMSEDERKFLEIVDLKKGFGSGETRQEVLRGMNFSVAKGEFCVLLGPSGSGKSTLLNIIGGIDSADAGYISINGDKLKDMGEKGLTQYRRKHLGYVFQMYNLIANLNVKENIEVGAYLSDAPLGIDDLLHTLGLYEHRYKLPNQLSGGQQQRVSIGRAIVKNPDILLCDEPTGALDYNTSKEILKLIEDVNAKYGNTVIMVTHNEAIRHMADHVIKLRDGGVRHDDINTNKISAADLEW
;
A
#
# COMPACT_ATOMS: atom_id res chain seq x y z
N MET A 1 15.06 10.13 -21.34
CA MET A 1 14.34 9.80 -22.59
C MET A 1 15.07 8.81 -23.50
N ARG A 2 16.42 8.88 -23.68
CA ARG A 2 17.18 7.94 -24.54
C ARG A 2 17.25 6.49 -24.02
N ALA A 3 17.26 6.26 -22.71
CA ALA A 3 17.33 4.92 -22.10
C ALA A 3 16.03 4.10 -22.27
N ILE A 4 14.88 4.75 -22.31
CA ILE A 4 13.57 4.08 -22.50
C ILE A 4 13.40 3.59 -23.96
N ILE A 5 13.97 4.33 -24.92
CA ILE A 5 13.93 3.95 -26.34
C ILE A 5 14.85 2.75 -26.59
N PHE A 6 16.02 2.71 -25.93
CA PHE A 6 16.97 1.59 -26.05
C PHE A 6 16.43 0.29 -25.46
N LEU A 7 15.69 0.35 -24.35
CA LEU A 7 15.05 -0.82 -23.74
C LEU A 7 13.86 -1.37 -24.55
N LYS A 8 13.11 -0.49 -25.23
CA LYS A 8 12.07 -0.94 -26.19
C LYS A 8 12.64 -1.58 -27.45
N GLN A 9 13.82 -1.18 -27.90
CA GLN A 9 14.51 -1.83 -29.02
C GLN A 9 15.10 -3.19 -28.65
N LEU A 10 15.63 -3.36 -27.43
CA LEU A 10 16.14 -4.65 -26.94
C LEU A 10 15.01 -5.68 -26.73
N ALA A 11 13.83 -5.24 -26.29
CA ALA A 11 12.66 -6.10 -26.17
C ALA A 11 12.09 -6.53 -27.56
N ALA A 12 12.23 -5.68 -28.58
CA ALA A 12 11.69 -5.96 -29.93
C ALA A 12 12.60 -6.88 -30.77
N THR A 13 13.90 -6.97 -30.45
CA THR A 13 14.87 -7.78 -31.23
C THR A 13 15.00 -9.24 -30.78
N ASN A 14 14.44 -9.61 -29.61
CA ASN A 14 14.46 -10.99 -29.10
C ASN A 14 13.13 -11.76 -29.30
N TRP A 15 12.21 -11.25 -30.13
CA TRP A 15 10.89 -11.86 -30.37
C TRP A 15 10.80 -12.58 -31.72
N THR A 16 11.75 -13.45 -32.04
CA THR A 16 11.56 -14.42 -33.11
C THR A 16 12.01 -15.80 -32.64
N HIS A 17 11.03 -16.71 -32.59
CA HIS A 17 11.10 -18.17 -32.43
C HIS A 17 11.44 -18.68 -31.00
N THR A 18 10.41 -19.09 -30.25
CA THR A 18 10.22 -20.47 -29.77
C THR A 18 8.90 -20.64 -29.01
N GLU A 19 8.32 -21.80 -29.16
CA GLU A 19 6.98 -22.26 -28.82
C GLU A 19 6.56 -22.19 -27.34
N HIS A 20 5.24 -22.13 -27.17
CA HIS A 20 4.46 -22.22 -25.91
C HIS A 20 4.95 -23.28 -24.93
N THR A 21 5.31 -22.85 -23.74
CA THR A 21 4.99 -23.38 -22.39
C THR A 21 5.98 -22.80 -21.37
N GLY A 22 5.52 -22.15 -20.30
CA GLY A 22 6.33 -21.92 -19.11
C GLY A 22 6.91 -20.50 -18.91
N ARG A 23 6.26 -19.39 -19.34
CA ARG A 23 6.87 -18.03 -19.32
C ARG A 23 6.34 -17.00 -18.31
N GLU A 24 5.31 -17.28 -17.55
CA GLU A 24 4.81 -16.31 -16.59
C GLU A 24 5.67 -16.20 -15.31
N GLU A 25 6.37 -17.27 -14.90
CA GLU A 25 7.26 -17.24 -13.73
C GLU A 25 8.58 -16.49 -13.95
N SER A 26 9.07 -16.39 -15.19
CA SER A 26 10.36 -15.73 -15.47
C SER A 26 10.29 -14.21 -15.46
N ASP A 27 9.16 -13.60 -15.82
CA ASP A 27 9.00 -12.16 -15.91
C ASP A 27 8.86 -11.51 -14.52
N PHE A 28 8.24 -12.19 -13.55
CA PHE A 28 8.16 -11.73 -12.16
C PHE A 28 9.52 -11.77 -11.46
N GLY A 29 10.32 -12.81 -11.68
CA GLY A 29 11.68 -12.91 -11.13
C GLY A 29 12.61 -11.81 -11.67
N PHE A 30 12.48 -11.44 -12.93
CA PHE A 30 13.29 -10.37 -13.55
C PHE A 30 12.90 -8.99 -13.03
N LEU A 31 11.61 -8.74 -12.82
CA LEU A 31 11.08 -7.49 -12.27
C LEU A 31 11.52 -7.30 -10.81
N PHE A 32 11.52 -8.38 -10.02
CA PHE A 32 11.98 -8.39 -8.63
C PHE A 32 13.47 -8.06 -8.50
N ILE A 33 14.34 -8.70 -9.29
CA ILE A 33 15.78 -8.44 -9.33
C ILE A 33 16.09 -7.01 -9.83
N TYR A 34 15.28 -6.49 -10.75
CA TYR A 34 15.42 -5.13 -11.27
C TYR A 34 15.08 -4.08 -10.20
N GLN A 35 14.02 -4.31 -9.42
CA GLN A 35 13.62 -3.43 -8.31
C GLN A 35 14.67 -3.44 -7.19
N GLU A 36 15.21 -4.60 -6.79
CA GLU A 36 16.30 -4.67 -5.80
C GLU A 36 17.57 -3.92 -6.23
N ARG A 37 17.96 -4.07 -7.51
CA ARG A 37 19.15 -3.35 -8.05
C ARG A 37 18.91 -1.86 -8.16
N ARG A 38 17.69 -1.42 -8.43
CA ARG A 38 17.30 -0.01 -8.46
C ARG A 38 17.35 0.58 -7.06
N PHE A 39 16.81 -0.10 -6.07
CA PHE A 39 16.80 0.34 -4.67
C PHE A 39 18.20 0.52 -4.08
N LYS A 40 19.13 -0.40 -4.37
CA LYS A 40 20.54 -0.31 -3.93
C LYS A 40 21.33 0.83 -4.59
N ARG A 41 20.85 1.44 -5.66
CA ARG A 41 21.52 2.52 -6.43
C ARG A 41 20.89 3.91 -6.21
N MET A 42 19.79 4.01 -5.48
CA MET A 42 19.14 5.30 -5.23
C MET A 42 19.95 6.11 -4.22
N SER A 43 20.14 7.42 -4.49
CA SER A 43 20.70 8.38 -3.54
C SER A 43 19.77 8.53 -2.31
N GLU A 44 20.30 9.03 -1.18
CA GLU A 44 19.49 9.25 0.03
C GLU A 44 18.27 10.17 -0.23
N ASP A 45 18.40 11.16 -1.12
CA ASP A 45 17.29 12.05 -1.48
C ASP A 45 16.22 11.37 -2.36
N GLU A 46 16.62 10.43 -3.23
CA GLU A 46 15.65 9.65 -4.03
C GLU A 46 14.83 8.64 -3.18
N ARG A 47 15.29 8.36 -1.96
CA ARG A 47 14.60 7.44 -1.02
C ARG A 47 13.49 8.11 -0.21
N LYS A 48 13.36 9.43 -0.25
CA LYS A 48 12.39 10.16 0.57
C LYS A 48 11.10 10.49 -0.19
N PHE A 49 10.37 9.46 -0.58
CA PHE A 49 9.04 9.68 -1.17
C PHE A 49 8.01 10.10 -0.12
N LEU A 50 7.94 9.39 1.01
CA LEU A 50 7.24 9.78 2.22
C LEU A 50 8.28 10.11 3.29
N GLU A 51 8.21 11.28 3.90
CA GLU A 51 9.07 11.70 5.01
C GLU A 51 8.22 12.14 6.19
N ILE A 52 8.52 11.63 7.36
CA ILE A 52 7.88 11.97 8.64
C ILE A 52 8.94 12.56 9.55
N VAL A 53 8.70 13.80 10.03
CA VAL A 53 9.67 14.56 10.82
C VAL A 53 9.03 15.08 12.12
N ASP A 54 9.58 14.65 13.25
CA ASP A 54 9.19 15.03 14.63
C ASP A 54 7.68 15.02 14.84
N LEU A 55 6.98 14.01 14.29
CA LEU A 55 5.53 13.96 14.24
C LEU A 55 4.96 13.69 15.64
N LYS A 56 4.13 14.61 16.13
CA LYS A 56 3.46 14.50 17.44
C LYS A 56 1.95 14.60 17.30
N LYS A 57 1.25 13.81 18.09
CA LYS A 57 -0.21 13.85 18.19
C LYS A 57 -0.67 13.45 19.57
N GLY A 58 -1.59 14.22 20.13
CA GLY A 58 -2.29 13.87 21.36
C GLY A 58 -3.80 14.06 21.21
N PHE A 59 -4.56 13.39 22.06
CA PHE A 59 -6.02 13.51 22.16
C PHE A 59 -6.40 13.94 23.59
N GLY A 60 -7.55 14.60 23.74
CA GLY A 60 -8.00 15.18 24.99
C GLY A 60 -7.45 16.59 25.21
N SER A 61 -7.76 17.17 26.37
CA SER A 61 -7.36 18.54 26.74
C SER A 61 -6.94 18.62 28.22
N GLY A 62 -6.05 19.58 28.55
CA GLY A 62 -5.57 19.78 29.91
C GLY A 62 -4.93 18.52 30.50
N GLU A 63 -5.31 18.18 31.74
CA GLU A 63 -4.76 17.02 32.47
C GLU A 63 -5.14 15.65 31.87
N THR A 64 -6.18 15.58 31.02
CA THR A 64 -6.62 14.36 30.35
C THR A 64 -5.96 14.16 28.99
N ARG A 65 -5.06 15.04 28.58
CA ARG A 65 -4.35 14.92 27.29
C ARG A 65 -3.43 13.71 27.30
N GLN A 66 -3.66 12.80 26.36
CA GLN A 66 -2.82 11.64 26.13
C GLN A 66 -2.03 11.81 24.83
N GLU A 67 -0.71 11.82 24.93
CA GLU A 67 0.17 11.80 23.76
C GLU A 67 0.21 10.40 23.15
N VAL A 68 -0.19 10.30 21.89
CA VAL A 68 -0.24 9.07 21.11
C VAL A 68 0.95 8.94 20.17
N LEU A 69 1.37 10.03 19.51
CA LEU A 69 2.61 10.08 18.73
C LEU A 69 3.59 11.05 19.42
N ARG A 70 4.85 10.59 19.59
CA ARG A 70 5.84 11.25 20.45
C ARG A 70 7.13 11.57 19.70
N GLY A 71 7.02 12.30 18.56
CA GLY A 71 8.19 12.73 17.79
C GLY A 71 8.70 11.60 16.87
N MET A 72 7.82 11.05 16.03
CA MET A 72 8.20 10.02 15.08
C MET A 72 9.04 10.60 13.94
N ASN A 73 10.09 9.88 13.55
CA ASN A 73 10.98 10.23 12.46
C ASN A 73 11.28 8.96 11.65
N PHE A 74 10.93 8.93 10.38
CA PHE A 74 11.33 7.91 9.40
C PHE A 74 10.97 8.34 7.99
N SER A 75 11.46 7.62 6.99
CA SER A 75 11.11 7.85 5.59
C SER A 75 10.86 6.54 4.85
N VAL A 76 10.04 6.59 3.79
CA VAL A 76 9.72 5.45 2.94
C VAL A 76 10.00 5.82 1.49
N ALA A 77 10.62 4.92 0.74
CA ALA A 77 10.95 5.14 -0.66
C ALA A 77 9.73 4.90 -1.57
N LYS A 78 9.75 5.48 -2.77
CA LYS A 78 8.70 5.27 -3.76
C LYS A 78 8.67 3.82 -4.25
N GLY A 79 7.49 3.21 -4.21
CA GLY A 79 7.27 1.82 -4.62
C GLY A 79 7.68 0.78 -3.58
N GLU A 80 8.13 1.21 -2.40
CA GLU A 80 8.52 0.34 -1.29
C GLU A 80 7.30 -0.29 -0.61
N PHE A 81 7.44 -1.53 -0.17
CA PHE A 81 6.48 -2.20 0.70
C PHE A 81 6.94 -2.05 2.16
N CYS A 82 6.37 -1.08 2.86
CA CYS A 82 6.69 -0.77 4.25
C CYS A 82 5.66 -1.37 5.20
N VAL A 83 6.13 -2.05 6.26
CA VAL A 83 5.28 -2.61 7.31
C VAL A 83 5.53 -1.89 8.63
N LEU A 84 4.46 -1.34 9.21
CA LEU A 84 4.45 -0.71 10.53
C LEU A 84 3.96 -1.74 11.56
N LEU A 85 4.86 -2.26 12.36
CA LEU A 85 4.59 -3.23 13.42
C LEU A 85 4.47 -2.56 14.79
N GLY A 86 3.65 -3.12 15.65
CA GLY A 86 3.59 -2.70 17.05
C GLY A 86 2.33 -3.20 17.76
N PRO A 87 2.33 -3.20 19.10
CA PRO A 87 1.18 -3.61 19.88
C PRO A 87 -0.02 -2.68 19.69
N SER A 88 -1.20 -3.09 20.14
CA SER A 88 -2.37 -2.21 20.20
C SER A 88 -2.05 -0.96 21.03
N GLY A 89 -2.53 0.20 20.58
CA GLY A 89 -2.27 1.47 21.25
C GLY A 89 -0.89 2.11 20.98
N SER A 90 -0.03 1.53 20.14
CA SER A 90 1.28 2.13 19.79
C SER A 90 1.20 3.33 18.84
N GLY A 91 0.00 3.74 18.39
CA GLY A 91 -0.21 4.90 17.53
C GLY A 91 -0.30 4.59 16.03
N LYS A 92 -0.32 3.30 15.61
CA LYS A 92 -0.31 2.89 14.19
C LYS A 92 -1.47 3.48 13.36
N SER A 93 -2.70 3.28 13.79
CA SER A 93 -3.88 3.80 13.07
C SER A 93 -3.95 5.33 13.09
N THR A 94 -3.50 5.96 14.19
CA THR A 94 -3.37 7.42 14.26
C THR A 94 -2.37 7.93 13.23
N LEU A 95 -1.21 7.28 13.13
CA LEU A 95 -0.20 7.60 12.12
C LEU A 95 -0.74 7.41 10.70
N LEU A 96 -1.43 6.30 10.44
CA LEU A 96 -2.05 6.02 9.14
C LEU A 96 -3.08 7.10 8.76
N ASN A 97 -3.90 7.55 9.71
CA ASN A 97 -4.89 8.60 9.49
C ASN A 97 -4.24 9.95 9.16
N ILE A 98 -3.08 10.28 9.78
CA ILE A 98 -2.36 11.51 9.47
C ILE A 98 -1.68 11.40 8.11
N ILE A 99 -1.06 10.25 7.76
CA ILE A 99 -0.54 9.99 6.40
C ILE A 99 -1.67 10.10 5.36
N GLY A 100 -2.86 9.58 5.70
CA GLY A 100 -4.05 9.68 4.84
C GLY A 100 -4.65 11.07 4.72
N GLY A 101 -4.14 12.07 5.47
CA GLY A 101 -4.74 13.41 5.51
C GLY A 101 -6.18 13.40 6.05
N ILE A 102 -6.53 12.42 6.88
CA ILE A 102 -7.84 12.29 7.57
C ILE A 102 -7.77 13.04 8.90
N ASP A 103 -6.63 12.97 9.57
CA ASP A 103 -6.33 13.69 10.82
C ASP A 103 -5.09 14.58 10.62
N SER A 104 -4.85 15.51 11.54
CA SER A 104 -3.72 16.44 11.51
C SER A 104 -2.77 16.16 12.69
N ALA A 105 -1.46 16.39 12.48
CA ALA A 105 -0.48 16.38 13.56
C ALA A 105 -0.55 17.64 14.39
N ASP A 106 -0.20 17.55 15.69
CA ASP A 106 -0.08 18.70 16.58
C ASP A 106 1.27 19.41 16.41
N ALA A 107 2.32 18.64 16.04
CA ALA A 107 3.66 19.16 15.75
C ALA A 107 4.38 18.27 14.74
N GLY A 108 5.45 18.79 14.14
CA GLY A 108 6.16 18.10 13.06
C GLY A 108 5.43 18.20 11.72
N TYR A 109 5.79 17.32 10.79
CA TYR A 109 5.13 17.27 9.51
C TYR A 109 5.30 15.90 8.82
N ILE A 110 4.41 15.66 7.86
CA ILE A 110 4.54 14.61 6.85
C ILE A 110 4.69 15.32 5.51
N SER A 111 5.68 14.90 4.71
CA SER A 111 5.77 15.30 3.31
C SER A 111 5.70 14.08 2.39
N ILE A 112 5.06 14.26 1.25
CA ILE A 112 4.90 13.23 0.22
C ILE A 112 5.35 13.83 -1.09
N ASN A 113 6.37 13.23 -1.68
CA ASN A 113 7.01 13.74 -2.90
C ASN A 113 7.44 15.22 -2.77
N GLY A 114 7.84 15.64 -1.57
CA GLY A 114 8.25 17.02 -1.25
C GLY A 114 7.14 17.93 -0.75
N ASP A 115 5.86 17.58 -0.97
CA ASP A 115 4.72 18.40 -0.55
C ASP A 115 4.32 18.08 0.90
N LYS A 116 4.28 19.09 1.77
CA LYS A 116 3.91 18.92 3.17
C LYS A 116 2.40 18.94 3.36
N LEU A 117 1.84 17.87 3.94
CA LEU A 117 0.39 17.76 4.18
C LEU A 117 -0.16 18.90 5.06
N LYS A 118 0.62 19.38 6.05
CA LYS A 118 0.20 20.46 6.94
C LYS A 118 -0.01 21.81 6.24
N ASP A 119 0.63 22.00 5.09
CA ASP A 119 0.53 23.25 4.30
C ASP A 119 -0.64 23.18 3.29
N MET A 120 -1.28 22.01 3.19
CA MET A 120 -2.47 21.78 2.36
C MET A 120 -3.72 22.17 3.17
N GLY A 121 -4.51 23.11 2.68
CA GLY A 121 -5.86 23.34 3.23
C GLY A 121 -6.81 22.20 2.90
N GLU A 122 -8.06 22.22 3.39
CA GLU A 122 -9.04 21.14 3.21
C GLU A 122 -9.24 20.73 1.74
N LYS A 123 -9.24 21.70 0.81
CA LYS A 123 -9.32 21.43 -0.64
C LYS A 123 -8.08 20.68 -1.13
N GLY A 124 -6.89 21.05 -0.67
CA GLY A 124 -5.63 20.39 -1.00
C GLY A 124 -5.60 18.95 -0.47
N LEU A 125 -5.95 18.72 0.80
CA LEU A 125 -6.06 17.39 1.38
C LEU A 125 -7.11 16.52 0.67
N THR A 126 -8.21 17.12 0.22
CA THR A 126 -9.22 16.40 -0.58
C THR A 126 -8.65 15.96 -1.93
N GLN A 127 -7.88 16.83 -2.62
CA GLN A 127 -7.20 16.47 -3.86
C GLN A 127 -6.10 15.43 -3.64
N TYR A 128 -5.34 15.54 -2.54
CA TYR A 128 -4.36 14.56 -2.13
C TYR A 128 -4.99 13.17 -1.96
N ARG A 129 -6.05 13.04 -1.16
CA ARG A 129 -6.77 11.76 -0.98
C ARG A 129 -7.34 11.22 -2.28
N ARG A 130 -7.83 12.10 -3.13
CA ARG A 130 -8.42 11.73 -4.42
C ARG A 130 -7.39 11.16 -5.38
N LYS A 131 -6.24 11.82 -5.54
CA LYS A 131 -5.22 11.49 -6.55
C LYS A 131 -4.19 10.48 -6.08
N HIS A 132 -3.73 10.63 -4.85
CA HIS A 132 -2.50 9.96 -4.39
C HIS A 132 -2.75 8.80 -3.42
N LEU A 133 -3.94 8.71 -2.82
CA LEU A 133 -4.18 7.80 -1.72
C LEU A 133 -5.20 6.70 -2.03
N GLY A 134 -4.80 5.41 -1.94
CA GLY A 134 -5.69 4.28 -1.75
C GLY A 134 -5.75 3.89 -0.27
N TYR A 135 -6.93 3.51 0.23
CA TYR A 135 -7.07 3.07 1.62
C TYR A 135 -7.82 1.75 1.69
N VAL A 136 -7.20 0.75 2.31
CA VAL A 136 -7.74 -0.59 2.57
C VAL A 136 -7.98 -0.73 4.07
N PHE A 137 -9.23 -0.93 4.46
CA PHE A 137 -9.65 -1.04 5.86
C PHE A 137 -9.76 -2.50 6.31
N GLN A 138 -9.62 -2.74 7.60
CA GLN A 138 -9.83 -4.05 8.22
C GLN A 138 -11.26 -4.57 8.01
N MET A 139 -12.27 -3.69 8.08
CA MET A 139 -13.70 -4.02 7.98
C MET A 139 -14.27 -3.79 6.57
N TYR A 140 -13.46 -3.92 5.53
CA TYR A 140 -13.80 -3.81 4.10
C TYR A 140 -14.49 -2.50 3.68
N ASN A 141 -15.43 -1.98 4.46
CA ASN A 141 -16.22 -0.75 4.25
C ASN A 141 -16.88 -0.69 2.85
N LEU A 142 -17.42 -1.81 2.38
CA LEU A 142 -18.11 -1.88 1.10
C LEU A 142 -19.49 -1.21 1.18
N ILE A 143 -19.92 -0.64 0.06
CA ILE A 143 -21.27 -0.08 -0.08
C ILE A 143 -22.22 -1.24 -0.32
N ALA A 144 -23.11 -1.51 0.66
CA ALA A 144 -23.87 -2.75 0.75
C ALA A 144 -24.87 -2.98 -0.40
N ASN A 145 -25.36 -1.91 -1.01
CA ASN A 145 -26.34 -1.94 -2.10
C ASN A 145 -25.71 -1.81 -3.51
N LEU A 146 -24.39 -1.79 -3.58
CA LEU A 146 -23.63 -1.83 -4.83
C LEU A 146 -22.96 -3.21 -5.01
N ASN A 147 -22.97 -3.73 -6.23
CA ASN A 147 -22.28 -4.97 -6.56
C ASN A 147 -20.74 -4.77 -6.57
N VAL A 148 -19.99 -5.85 -6.80
CA VAL A 148 -18.51 -5.83 -6.83
C VAL A 148 -17.98 -4.78 -7.81
N LYS A 149 -18.46 -4.78 -9.06
CA LYS A 149 -18.03 -3.86 -10.11
C LYS A 149 -18.33 -2.42 -9.72
N GLU A 150 -19.55 -2.14 -9.29
CA GLU A 150 -19.99 -0.82 -8.87
C GLU A 150 -19.21 -0.30 -7.64
N ASN A 151 -18.90 -1.16 -6.67
CA ASN A 151 -18.04 -0.78 -5.55
C ASN A 151 -16.63 -0.33 -6.00
N ILE A 152 -16.06 -0.99 -7.02
CA ILE A 152 -14.77 -0.60 -7.60
C ILE A 152 -14.93 0.69 -8.42
N GLU A 153 -15.99 0.82 -9.21
CA GLU A 153 -16.28 2.01 -10.03
C GLU A 153 -16.36 3.30 -9.20
N VAL A 154 -16.87 3.23 -7.96
CA VAL A 154 -16.86 4.40 -7.04
C VAL A 154 -15.44 4.96 -6.87
N GLY A 155 -14.43 4.09 -6.79
CA GLY A 155 -13.02 4.53 -6.76
C GLY A 155 -12.58 5.14 -8.08
N ALA A 156 -12.97 4.55 -9.21
CA ALA A 156 -12.60 5.02 -10.54
C ALA A 156 -13.09 6.46 -10.84
N TYR A 157 -14.29 6.81 -10.40
CA TYR A 157 -14.83 8.17 -10.54
C TYR A 157 -14.01 9.26 -9.83
N LEU A 158 -13.12 8.87 -8.93
CA LEU A 158 -12.22 9.80 -8.23
C LEU A 158 -10.93 10.08 -8.99
N SER A 159 -10.65 9.38 -10.10
CA SER A 159 -9.40 9.49 -10.86
C SER A 159 -9.63 10.05 -12.25
N ASP A 160 -8.65 10.85 -12.72
CA ASP A 160 -8.60 11.33 -14.10
C ASP A 160 -8.07 10.25 -15.08
N ALA A 161 -7.36 9.22 -14.54
CA ALA A 161 -6.79 8.10 -15.29
C ALA A 161 -6.89 6.79 -14.50
N PRO A 162 -8.11 6.25 -14.31
CA PRO A 162 -8.29 5.01 -13.56
C PRO A 162 -7.73 3.80 -14.30
N LEU A 163 -7.41 2.73 -13.56
CA LEU A 163 -7.09 1.42 -14.13
C LEU A 163 -8.31 0.83 -14.85
N GLY A 164 -8.08 0.00 -15.85
CA GLY A 164 -9.14 -0.74 -16.52
C GLY A 164 -9.88 -1.66 -15.53
N ILE A 165 -11.19 -1.48 -15.39
CA ILE A 165 -11.98 -2.19 -14.36
C ILE A 165 -12.01 -3.69 -14.63
N ASP A 166 -12.20 -4.12 -15.88
CA ASP A 166 -12.27 -5.54 -16.23
C ASP A 166 -10.91 -6.23 -16.02
N ASP A 167 -9.80 -5.60 -16.42
CA ASP A 167 -8.44 -6.10 -16.14
C ASP A 167 -8.16 -6.19 -14.63
N LEU A 168 -8.63 -5.21 -13.88
CA LEU A 168 -8.51 -5.21 -12.43
C LEU A 168 -9.34 -6.33 -11.80
N LEU A 169 -10.57 -6.55 -12.26
CA LEU A 169 -11.42 -7.66 -11.79
C LEU A 169 -10.77 -9.02 -12.04
N HIS A 170 -10.10 -9.21 -13.18
CA HIS A 170 -9.32 -10.42 -13.46
C HIS A 170 -8.12 -10.54 -12.50
N THR A 171 -7.34 -9.49 -12.33
CA THR A 171 -6.20 -9.46 -11.39
C THR A 171 -6.61 -9.79 -9.95
N LEU A 172 -7.78 -9.35 -9.52
CA LEU A 172 -8.34 -9.60 -8.20
C LEU A 172 -9.00 -10.99 -8.06
N GLY A 173 -9.17 -11.74 -9.15
CA GLY A 173 -9.94 -12.99 -9.17
C GLY A 173 -11.43 -12.80 -8.88
N LEU A 174 -12.00 -11.65 -9.26
CA LEU A 174 -13.39 -11.26 -8.97
C LEU A 174 -14.27 -11.15 -10.22
N TYR A 175 -13.73 -11.42 -11.42
CA TYR A 175 -14.49 -11.21 -12.65
C TYR A 175 -15.80 -11.99 -12.69
N GLU A 176 -15.82 -13.25 -12.27
CA GLU A 176 -17.02 -14.09 -12.23
C GLU A 176 -18.00 -13.66 -11.11
N HIS A 177 -17.54 -12.84 -10.17
CA HIS A 177 -18.34 -12.33 -9.05
C HIS A 177 -18.76 -10.87 -9.22
N ARG A 178 -18.46 -10.23 -10.34
CA ARG A 178 -18.59 -8.78 -10.58
C ARG A 178 -19.99 -8.20 -10.36
N TYR A 179 -21.03 -9.01 -10.46
CA TYR A 179 -22.43 -8.60 -10.24
C TYR A 179 -22.99 -9.04 -8.89
N LYS A 180 -22.21 -9.72 -8.04
CA LYS A 180 -22.63 -10.10 -6.69
C LYS A 180 -22.62 -8.90 -5.75
N LEU A 181 -23.56 -8.88 -4.81
CA LEU A 181 -23.58 -7.93 -3.70
C LEU A 181 -22.63 -8.35 -2.58
N PRO A 182 -22.18 -7.43 -1.71
CA PRO A 182 -21.26 -7.74 -0.62
C PRO A 182 -21.70 -8.89 0.29
N ASN A 183 -22.99 -9.00 0.60
CA ASN A 183 -23.54 -10.07 1.43
C ASN A 183 -23.53 -11.47 0.77
N GLN A 184 -23.21 -11.56 -0.51
CA GLN A 184 -23.07 -12.80 -1.28
C GLN A 184 -21.60 -13.23 -1.43
N LEU A 185 -20.66 -12.51 -0.79
CA LEU A 185 -19.23 -12.70 -0.90
C LEU A 185 -18.65 -13.25 0.40
N SER A 186 -17.61 -14.09 0.31
CA SER A 186 -16.78 -14.44 1.46
C SER A 186 -15.99 -13.22 1.97
N GLY A 187 -15.48 -13.27 3.20
CA GLY A 187 -14.64 -12.21 3.77
C GLY A 187 -13.43 -11.86 2.89
N GLY A 188 -12.73 -12.87 2.37
CA GLY A 188 -11.62 -12.67 1.46
C GLY A 188 -12.03 -12.03 0.14
N GLN A 189 -13.18 -12.40 -0.43
CA GLN A 189 -13.72 -11.74 -1.61
C GLN A 189 -14.09 -10.27 -1.33
N GLN A 190 -14.70 -9.98 -0.18
CA GLN A 190 -14.99 -8.60 0.23
C GLN A 190 -13.72 -7.78 0.37
N GLN A 191 -12.65 -8.36 0.95
CA GLN A 191 -11.36 -7.69 1.06
C GLN A 191 -10.74 -7.42 -0.30
N ARG A 192 -10.83 -8.37 -1.24
CA ARG A 192 -10.37 -8.15 -2.63
C ARG A 192 -11.13 -7.01 -3.31
N VAL A 193 -12.44 -6.85 -3.06
CA VAL A 193 -13.23 -5.70 -3.56
C VAL A 193 -12.75 -4.40 -2.94
N SER A 194 -12.48 -4.39 -1.62
CA SER A 194 -11.94 -3.22 -0.91
C SER A 194 -10.57 -2.79 -1.49
N ILE A 195 -9.68 -3.75 -1.74
CA ILE A 195 -8.40 -3.51 -2.42
C ILE A 195 -8.64 -2.94 -3.83
N GLY A 196 -9.51 -3.55 -4.62
CA GLY A 196 -9.85 -3.09 -5.97
C GLY A 196 -10.34 -1.64 -6.00
N ARG A 197 -11.26 -1.29 -5.09
CA ARG A 197 -11.75 0.09 -4.95
C ARG A 197 -10.64 1.07 -4.54
N ALA A 198 -9.69 0.62 -3.74
CA ALA A 198 -8.56 1.45 -3.30
C ALA A 198 -7.56 1.72 -4.44
N ILE A 199 -7.27 0.70 -5.28
CA ILE A 199 -6.22 0.79 -6.30
C ILE A 199 -6.72 1.22 -7.68
N VAL A 200 -8.02 1.12 -7.98
CA VAL A 200 -8.58 1.44 -9.31
C VAL A 200 -8.24 2.85 -9.78
N LYS A 201 -8.11 3.78 -8.85
CA LYS A 201 -7.72 5.16 -9.15
C LYS A 201 -6.22 5.36 -9.41
N ASN A 202 -5.43 4.27 -9.42
CA ASN A 202 -3.99 4.25 -9.64
C ASN A 202 -3.22 5.17 -8.66
N PRO A 203 -3.36 4.97 -7.34
CA PRO A 203 -2.77 5.86 -6.34
C PRO A 203 -1.26 5.65 -6.22
N ASP A 204 -0.52 6.70 -5.79
CA ASP A 204 0.91 6.58 -5.47
C ASP A 204 1.16 5.80 -4.17
N ILE A 205 0.20 5.88 -3.21
CA ILE A 205 0.27 5.26 -1.88
C ILE A 205 -0.95 4.39 -1.64
N LEU A 206 -0.72 3.16 -1.17
CA LEU A 206 -1.76 2.26 -0.66
C LEU A 206 -1.57 2.09 0.85
N LEU A 207 -2.47 2.66 1.64
CA LEU A 207 -2.52 2.45 3.08
C LEU A 207 -3.38 1.22 3.39
N CYS A 208 -2.83 0.29 4.18
CA CYS A 208 -3.53 -0.93 4.59
C CYS A 208 -3.58 -1.00 6.12
N ASP A 209 -4.76 -0.84 6.70
CA ASP A 209 -4.97 -0.93 8.14
C ASP A 209 -5.46 -2.33 8.50
N GLU A 210 -4.56 -3.18 9.02
CA GLU A 210 -4.83 -4.57 9.42
C GLU A 210 -5.59 -5.37 8.34
N PRO A 211 -5.12 -5.43 7.07
CA PRO A 211 -5.91 -5.93 5.94
C PRO A 211 -6.28 -7.42 6.03
N THR A 212 -5.67 -8.15 6.96
CA THR A 212 -5.91 -9.59 7.21
C THR A 212 -6.53 -9.87 8.57
N GLY A 213 -6.78 -8.85 9.40
CA GLY A 213 -7.19 -9.03 10.80
C GLY A 213 -8.54 -9.70 11.03
N ALA A 214 -9.40 -9.81 10.00
CA ALA A 214 -10.70 -10.46 10.05
C ALA A 214 -10.77 -11.76 9.23
N LEU A 215 -9.62 -12.30 8.79
CA LEU A 215 -9.54 -13.42 7.85
C LEU A 215 -8.84 -14.62 8.50
N ASP A 216 -9.17 -15.82 7.99
CA ASP A 216 -8.44 -17.04 8.32
C ASP A 216 -7.02 -17.05 7.70
N TYR A 217 -6.19 -17.99 8.14
CA TYR A 217 -4.79 -18.10 7.74
C TYR A 217 -4.59 -18.16 6.22
N ASN A 218 -5.29 -19.07 5.54
CA ASN A 218 -5.10 -19.29 4.10
C ASN A 218 -5.55 -18.05 3.30
N THR A 219 -6.72 -17.53 3.63
CA THR A 219 -7.26 -16.30 3.02
C THR A 219 -6.34 -15.11 3.29
N SER A 220 -5.73 -15.02 4.49
CA SER A 220 -4.75 -13.98 4.82
C SER A 220 -3.52 -14.03 3.92
N LYS A 221 -2.96 -15.22 3.66
CA LYS A 221 -1.84 -15.40 2.73
C LYS A 221 -2.20 -14.95 1.31
N GLU A 222 -3.40 -15.33 0.83
CA GLU A 222 -3.87 -14.91 -0.49
C GLU A 222 -4.03 -13.38 -0.59
N ILE A 223 -4.53 -12.72 0.45
CA ILE A 223 -4.66 -11.25 0.47
C ILE A 223 -3.30 -10.57 0.53
N LEU A 224 -2.36 -11.07 1.32
CA LEU A 224 -1.00 -10.54 1.37
C LEU A 224 -0.29 -10.69 0.02
N LYS A 225 -0.44 -11.87 -0.62
CA LYS A 225 0.10 -12.11 -1.96
C LYS A 225 -0.52 -11.18 -2.99
N LEU A 226 -1.82 -10.94 -2.93
CA LEU A 226 -2.49 -10.00 -3.81
C LEU A 226 -1.96 -8.56 -3.64
N ILE A 227 -1.71 -8.10 -2.40
CA ILE A 227 -1.16 -6.75 -2.14
C ILE A 227 0.29 -6.68 -2.63
N GLU A 228 1.09 -7.74 -2.47
CA GLU A 228 2.44 -7.86 -3.03
C GLU A 228 2.42 -7.74 -4.56
N ASP A 229 1.53 -8.48 -5.23
CA ASP A 229 1.38 -8.45 -6.69
C ASP A 229 0.91 -7.09 -7.22
N VAL A 230 0.01 -6.43 -6.49
CA VAL A 230 -0.45 -5.07 -6.77
C VAL A 230 0.70 -4.08 -6.66
N ASN A 231 1.49 -4.13 -5.60
CA ASN A 231 2.68 -3.29 -5.43
C ASN A 231 3.68 -3.51 -6.58
N ALA A 232 3.97 -4.76 -6.92
CA ALA A 232 4.89 -5.09 -8.00
C ALA A 232 4.36 -4.64 -9.38
N LYS A 233 3.06 -4.83 -9.66
CA LYS A 233 2.45 -4.54 -10.96
C LYS A 233 2.26 -3.05 -11.21
N TYR A 234 1.83 -2.30 -10.21
CA TYR A 234 1.44 -0.88 -10.36
C TYR A 234 2.48 0.09 -9.80
N GLY A 235 3.46 -0.38 -9.02
CA GLY A 235 4.55 0.43 -8.48
C GLY A 235 4.13 1.43 -7.40
N ASN A 236 2.95 1.25 -6.80
CA ASN A 236 2.51 2.07 -5.68
C ASN A 236 3.31 1.76 -4.41
N THR A 237 3.50 2.76 -3.56
CA THR A 237 4.12 2.58 -2.24
C THR A 237 3.08 1.99 -1.29
N VAL A 238 3.37 0.85 -0.67
CA VAL A 238 2.47 0.22 0.31
C VAL A 238 2.93 0.56 1.73
N ILE A 239 2.00 1.03 2.56
CA ILE A 239 2.21 1.20 4.00
C ILE A 239 1.17 0.34 4.71
N MET A 240 1.61 -0.77 5.28
CA MET A 240 0.75 -1.73 5.95
C MET A 240 0.94 -1.66 7.46
N VAL A 241 -0.14 -1.46 8.19
CA VAL A 241 -0.18 -1.61 9.64
C VAL A 241 -0.62 -3.02 10.00
N THR A 242 0.10 -3.66 10.91
CA THR A 242 -0.27 -4.97 11.43
C THR A 242 0.35 -5.23 12.81
N HIS A 243 -0.20 -6.17 13.53
CA HIS A 243 0.39 -6.73 14.75
C HIS A 243 1.00 -8.14 14.52
N ASN A 244 0.83 -8.71 13.31
CA ASN A 244 1.41 -10.01 12.96
C ASN A 244 2.89 -9.85 12.57
N GLU A 245 3.79 -10.35 13.43
CA GLU A 245 5.24 -10.26 13.25
C GLU A 245 5.75 -11.03 12.02
N ALA A 246 5.05 -12.07 11.55
CA ALA A 246 5.49 -12.83 10.39
C ALA A 246 5.47 -12.00 9.09
N ILE A 247 4.56 -11.03 8.98
CA ILE A 247 4.42 -10.18 7.79
C ILE A 247 5.68 -9.34 7.53
N ARG A 248 6.51 -9.09 8.57
CA ARG A 248 7.81 -8.40 8.41
C ARG A 248 8.70 -9.03 7.34
N HIS A 249 8.61 -10.34 7.15
CA HIS A 249 9.51 -11.05 6.25
C HIS A 249 9.21 -10.82 4.76
N MET A 250 8.00 -10.37 4.40
CA MET A 250 7.65 -10.00 3.04
C MET A 250 7.85 -8.51 2.71
N ALA A 251 8.13 -7.69 3.73
CA ALA A 251 8.32 -6.25 3.55
C ALA A 251 9.73 -5.91 3.06
N ASP A 252 9.87 -4.80 2.32
CA ASP A 252 11.16 -4.19 2.00
C ASP A 252 11.69 -3.40 3.20
N HIS A 253 10.79 -2.80 3.97
CA HIS A 253 11.08 -1.92 5.08
C HIS A 253 10.18 -2.24 6.27
N VAL A 254 10.76 -2.38 7.45
CA VAL A 254 10.05 -2.73 8.69
C VAL A 254 10.29 -1.66 9.75
N ILE A 255 9.23 -1.02 10.19
CA ILE A 255 9.28 -0.01 11.26
C ILE A 255 8.51 -0.53 12.46
N LYS A 256 9.19 -0.70 13.60
CA LYS A 256 8.56 -1.12 14.85
C LYS A 256 8.22 0.08 15.70
N LEU A 257 6.94 0.21 16.03
CA LEU A 257 6.38 1.27 16.87
C LEU A 257 6.11 0.75 18.28
N ARG A 258 6.46 1.55 19.27
CA ARG A 258 6.11 1.30 20.65
C ARG A 258 6.00 2.62 21.42
N ASP A 259 4.98 2.73 22.28
CA ASP A 259 4.75 3.89 23.16
C ASP A 259 4.74 5.23 22.40
N GLY A 260 4.18 5.25 21.18
CA GLY A 260 4.08 6.43 20.34
C GLY A 260 5.37 6.87 19.64
N GLY A 261 6.42 6.05 19.66
CA GLY A 261 7.71 6.33 18.98
C GLY A 261 8.18 5.18 18.10
N VAL A 262 9.15 5.48 17.24
CA VAL A 262 9.87 4.48 16.43
C VAL A 262 10.91 3.82 17.34
N ARG A 263 10.92 2.49 17.40
CA ARG A 263 11.90 1.70 18.17
C ARG A 263 12.95 1.05 17.28
N HIS A 264 12.52 0.58 16.09
CA HIS A 264 13.40 0.01 15.08
C HIS A 264 12.94 0.53 13.72
N ASP A 265 13.90 0.72 12.84
CA ASP A 265 13.75 1.17 11.48
C ASP A 265 14.74 0.37 10.63
N ASP A 266 14.26 -0.73 10.03
CA ASP A 266 15.09 -1.78 9.44
C ASP A 266 14.74 -2.00 7.97
N ILE A 267 15.72 -1.90 7.08
CA ILE A 267 15.58 -2.34 5.68
C ILE A 267 15.79 -3.85 5.62
N ASN A 268 14.83 -4.57 5.08
CA ASN A 268 14.88 -6.02 4.97
C ASN A 268 15.67 -6.44 3.72
N THR A 269 16.81 -7.05 3.93
CA THR A 269 17.68 -7.56 2.84
C THR A 269 17.38 -9.01 2.45
N ASN A 270 16.54 -9.71 3.23
CA ASN A 270 16.19 -11.11 3.05
C ASN A 270 14.66 -11.29 2.92
N LYS A 271 14.06 -10.50 2.02
CA LYS A 271 12.63 -10.54 1.73
C LYS A 271 12.23 -11.89 1.14
N ILE A 272 11.13 -12.45 1.64
CA ILE A 272 10.48 -13.64 1.08
C ILE A 272 9.11 -13.28 0.50
N SER A 273 8.57 -14.11 -0.38
CA SER A 273 7.21 -13.90 -0.90
C SER A 273 6.16 -14.09 0.17
N ALA A 274 5.05 -13.38 0.05
CA ALA A 274 3.87 -13.59 0.90
C ALA A 274 3.37 -15.05 0.86
N ALA A 275 3.59 -15.76 -0.26
CA ALA A 275 3.23 -17.16 -0.41
C ALA A 275 4.06 -18.10 0.51
N ASP A 276 5.27 -17.68 0.90
CA ASP A 276 6.19 -18.47 1.72
C ASP A 276 6.13 -18.10 3.21
N LEU A 277 5.24 -17.17 3.59
CA LEU A 277 5.04 -16.80 5.00
C LEU A 277 4.44 -17.95 5.80
N GLU A 278 4.92 -18.11 7.02
CA GLU A 278 4.38 -19.03 8.03
C GLU A 278 4.18 -18.29 9.37
N TRP A 279 3.02 -18.45 10.03
CA TRP A 279 2.70 -17.91 11.37
C TRP A 279 1.63 -18.72 12.09
#